data_1ba254d295a8eb75346a0e5c9fcaa536
#
_entry.id   1ba254d295a8eb75346a0e5c9fcaa536
#
_cell.length_a   1.000
_cell.length_b   1.000
_cell.length_c   1.000
_cell.angle_alpha   90.00
_cell.angle_beta   90.00
_cell.angle_gamma   90.00
#
_symmetry.space_group_name_H-M   'P 1'
#
loop_
_entity.id
_entity.type
_entity.pdbx_description
1 polymer ?
#
loop_
_entity_poly.entity_id
_entity_poly.type
_entity_poly.pdbx_seq_one_letter_code
_entity_poly.pdbx_strand_id
1 'polypeptide(L)'
;MLYELWITSWVHIDGRRSSIHVRTQCKSCGSIDYEIQGAEMKKHMWNKRLGELEDLYFPRTPGKGLYISDSVLEGSDIFRIHEFPAWIFCKDTIKNFMTDQKFTNVSFLEYGESF
;
A
#
# COMPACT_ATOMS: atom_id res chain seq x y z
N MET A 1 3.72 -29.21 -1.93
CA MET A 1 2.44 -28.69 -1.44
C MET A 1 2.34 -27.20 -1.72
N LEU A 2 1.22 -26.74 -2.21
CA LEU A 2 0.95 -25.30 -2.43
C LEU A 2 -0.20 -24.85 -1.54
N TYR A 3 -0.11 -23.61 -1.05
CA TYR A 3 -1.12 -23.00 -0.20
C TYR A 3 -1.58 -21.69 -0.78
N GLU A 4 -2.87 -21.40 -0.67
CA GLU A 4 -3.42 -20.08 -0.95
C GLU A 4 -3.29 -19.22 0.31
N LEU A 5 -2.84 -17.99 0.14
CA LEU A 5 -2.68 -17.05 1.25
C LEU A 5 -3.94 -16.21 1.41
N TRP A 6 -4.57 -16.32 2.58
CA TRP A 6 -5.76 -15.55 2.93
C TRP A 6 -5.46 -14.57 4.04
N ILE A 7 -5.65 -13.29 3.77
CA ILE A 7 -5.48 -12.23 4.75
C ILE A 7 -6.84 -11.94 5.39
N THR A 8 -6.96 -12.22 6.68
CA THR A 8 -8.22 -12.12 7.42
C THR A 8 -8.39 -10.81 8.20
N SER A 9 -7.31 -10.04 8.37
CA SER A 9 -7.33 -8.77 9.07
C SER A 9 -7.69 -7.63 8.11
N TRP A 10 -8.81 -6.94 8.37
CA TRP A 10 -9.28 -5.79 7.63
C TRP A 10 -9.40 -4.60 8.55
N VAL A 11 -8.80 -3.47 8.17
CA VAL A 11 -8.77 -2.26 8.98
C VAL A 11 -9.12 -1.02 8.14
N HIS A 12 -9.50 0.06 8.82
CA HIS A 12 -9.65 1.38 8.23
C HIS A 12 -8.43 2.24 8.52
N ILE A 13 -8.12 3.16 7.61
CA ILE A 13 -7.09 4.17 7.82
C ILE A 13 -7.53 5.16 8.89
N ASP A 14 -6.55 5.84 9.51
CA ASP A 14 -6.82 7.04 10.28
C ASP A 14 -7.04 8.21 9.31
N GLY A 15 -8.30 8.62 9.17
CA GLY A 15 -8.69 9.65 8.21
C GLY A 15 -8.19 11.06 8.54
N ARG A 16 -7.79 11.31 9.80
CA ARG A 16 -7.25 12.60 10.21
C ARG A 16 -5.77 12.74 9.87
N ARG A 17 -5.00 11.65 10.02
CA ARG A 17 -3.56 11.65 9.78
C ARG A 17 -3.21 11.29 8.34
N SER A 18 -4.03 10.49 7.68
CA SER A 18 -3.78 10.05 6.32
C SER A 18 -4.05 11.14 5.30
N SER A 19 -3.20 11.22 4.28
CA SER A 19 -3.36 12.12 3.14
C SER A 19 -3.84 11.34 1.93
N ILE A 20 -5.15 11.32 1.74
CA ILE A 20 -5.79 10.69 0.58
C ILE A 20 -6.78 11.67 -0.05
N HIS A 21 -7.08 11.46 -1.32
CA HIS A 21 -8.18 12.16 -1.98
C HIS A 21 -8.96 11.19 -2.86
N VAL A 22 -10.20 11.56 -3.12
CA VAL A 22 -11.07 10.80 -4.02
C VAL A 22 -10.64 11.06 -5.45
N ARG A 23 -10.26 9.98 -6.14
CA ARG A 23 -9.90 10.02 -7.55
C ARG A 23 -11.13 9.92 -8.44
N THR A 24 -11.97 8.92 -8.17
CA THR A 24 -13.23 8.70 -8.86
C THR A 24 -14.26 8.11 -7.91
N GLN A 25 -15.53 8.31 -8.24
CA GLN A 25 -16.64 7.68 -7.55
C GLN A 25 -17.62 7.12 -8.58
N CYS A 26 -17.97 5.86 -8.44
CA CYS A 26 -18.97 5.22 -9.28
C CYS A 26 -20.36 5.78 -8.95
N LYS A 27 -21.05 6.35 -9.95
CA LYS A 27 -22.40 6.93 -9.76
C LYS A 27 -23.48 5.87 -9.53
N SER A 28 -23.28 4.65 -10.00
CA SER A 28 -24.27 3.58 -9.90
C SER A 28 -24.16 2.77 -8.61
N CYS A 29 -22.95 2.45 -8.13
CA CYS A 29 -22.74 1.63 -6.93
C CYS A 29 -22.15 2.37 -5.73
N GLY A 30 -21.72 3.63 -5.93
CA GLY A 30 -21.13 4.44 -4.86
C GLY A 30 -19.71 4.07 -4.46
N SER A 31 -19.07 3.10 -5.13
CA SER A 31 -17.68 2.76 -4.83
C SER A 31 -16.75 3.92 -5.11
N ILE A 32 -15.76 4.09 -4.23
CA ILE A 32 -14.82 5.21 -4.26
C ILE A 32 -13.42 4.66 -4.53
N ASP A 33 -12.74 5.29 -5.50
CA ASP A 33 -11.32 5.06 -5.78
C ASP A 33 -10.51 6.19 -5.14
N TYR A 34 -9.61 5.82 -4.23
CA TYR A 34 -8.78 6.77 -3.50
C TYR A 34 -7.37 6.81 -4.07
N GLU A 35 -6.74 7.97 -4.00
CA GLU A 35 -5.33 8.16 -4.29
C GLU A 35 -4.59 8.62 -3.03
N ILE A 36 -3.41 8.03 -2.79
CA ILE A 36 -2.56 8.34 -1.65
C ILE A 36 -1.60 9.45 -2.03
N GLN A 37 -1.60 10.55 -1.27
CA GLN A 37 -0.70 11.67 -1.51
C GLN A 37 0.63 11.49 -0.79
N GLY A 38 1.72 11.82 -1.49
CA GLY A 38 3.05 11.88 -0.89
C GLY A 38 3.67 10.55 -0.50
N ALA A 39 3.02 9.42 -0.82
CA ALA A 39 3.62 8.11 -0.64
C ALA A 39 4.68 7.85 -1.70
N GLU A 40 5.71 7.08 -1.33
CA GLU A 40 6.66 6.60 -2.31
C GLU A 40 5.98 5.62 -3.26
N MET A 41 6.01 5.92 -4.54
CA MET A 41 5.33 5.12 -5.57
C MET A 41 6.28 4.79 -6.70
N LYS A 42 6.18 3.54 -7.18
CA LYS A 42 6.85 3.09 -8.38
C LYS A 42 5.84 3.03 -9.51
N LYS A 43 6.10 3.74 -10.60
CA LYS A 43 5.28 3.68 -11.81
C LYS A 43 6.07 3.12 -12.97
N HIS A 44 5.47 2.19 -13.70
CA HIS A 44 6.00 1.73 -14.98
C HIS A 44 5.47 2.64 -16.08
N MET A 45 6.37 3.31 -16.79
CA MET A 45 6.03 4.15 -17.92
C MET A 45 6.81 3.74 -19.17
N TRP A 46 6.11 3.76 -20.30
CA TRP A 46 6.76 3.51 -21.58
C TRP A 46 7.68 4.67 -21.95
N ASN A 47 8.96 4.39 -22.09
CA ASN A 47 9.92 5.37 -22.57
C ASN A 47 10.06 5.22 -24.09
N LYS A 48 9.49 6.16 -24.83
CA LYS A 48 9.48 6.15 -26.29
C LYS A 48 10.88 6.21 -26.91
N ARG A 49 11.81 6.90 -26.25
CA ARG A 49 13.18 7.08 -26.73
C ARG A 49 14.00 5.80 -26.61
N LEU A 50 13.78 5.05 -25.51
CA LEU A 50 14.48 3.79 -25.25
C LEU A 50 13.76 2.58 -25.81
N GLY A 51 12.46 2.70 -26.14
CA GLY A 51 11.65 1.59 -26.60
C GLY A 51 11.38 0.53 -25.53
N GLU A 52 11.40 0.92 -24.24
CA GLU A 52 11.23 0.02 -23.11
C GLU A 52 10.42 0.65 -21.99
N LEU A 53 9.98 -0.18 -21.03
CA LEU A 53 9.33 0.28 -19.82
C LEU A 53 10.38 0.81 -18.84
N GLU A 54 10.13 2.00 -18.31
CA GLU A 54 10.98 2.67 -17.31
C GLU A 54 10.22 2.78 -15.99
N ASP A 55 10.92 2.51 -14.89
CA ASP A 55 10.39 2.70 -13.55
C ASP A 55 10.62 4.12 -13.06
N LEU A 56 9.54 4.81 -12.71
CA LEU A 56 9.61 6.12 -12.08
C LEU A 56 9.29 6.00 -10.60
N TYR A 57 10.13 6.64 -9.77
CA TYR A 57 9.96 6.71 -8.33
C TYR A 57 9.54 8.11 -7.92
N PHE A 58 8.53 8.17 -7.06
CA PHE A 58 8.07 9.40 -6.45
C PHE A 58 8.36 9.32 -4.96
N PRO A 59 9.27 10.14 -4.43
CA PRO A 59 9.66 10.07 -3.04
C PRO A 59 8.48 10.39 -2.12
N ARG A 60 8.41 9.68 -0.99
CA ARG A 60 7.43 9.93 0.05
C ARG A 60 7.67 11.31 0.68
N THR A 61 6.61 12.08 0.84
CA THR A 61 6.65 13.34 1.56
C THR A 61 6.41 13.07 3.05
N PRO A 62 7.32 13.47 3.97
CA PRO A 62 7.11 13.30 5.41
C PRO A 62 5.79 13.89 5.88
N GLY A 63 5.08 13.17 6.73
CA GLY A 63 3.76 13.55 7.24
C GLY A 63 2.60 13.35 6.28
N LYS A 64 2.87 12.76 5.10
CA LYS A 64 1.84 12.39 4.11
C LYS A 64 1.89 10.90 3.82
N GLY A 65 0.77 10.35 3.38
CA GLY A 65 0.60 8.94 3.11
C GLY A 65 -0.49 8.32 3.97
N LEU A 66 -0.43 7.02 4.18
CA LEU A 66 -1.37 6.28 5.01
C LEU A 66 -0.88 6.20 6.46
N TYR A 67 -1.80 6.39 7.38
CA TYR A 67 -1.55 6.22 8.81
C TYR A 67 -2.63 5.34 9.42
N ILE A 68 -2.21 4.35 10.19
CA ILE A 68 -3.10 3.38 10.81
C ILE A 68 -2.72 3.26 12.28
N SER A 69 -3.71 3.32 13.18
CA SER A 69 -3.49 3.13 14.59
C SER A 69 -3.12 1.68 14.89
N ASP A 70 -2.07 1.46 15.69
CA ASP A 70 -1.70 0.13 16.15
C ASP A 70 -2.82 -0.55 16.93
N SER A 71 -3.67 0.23 17.59
CA SER A 71 -4.81 -0.31 18.34
C SER A 71 -5.85 -1.00 17.43
N VAL A 72 -6.07 -0.49 16.21
CA VAL A 72 -7.01 -1.15 15.28
C VAL A 72 -6.38 -2.35 14.57
N LEU A 73 -5.06 -2.41 14.49
CA LEU A 73 -4.35 -3.58 13.94
C LEU A 73 -4.39 -4.78 14.88
N GLU A 74 -4.54 -4.57 16.18
CA GLU A 74 -4.66 -5.64 17.19
C GLU A 74 -3.56 -6.70 17.08
N GLY A 75 -2.31 -6.26 16.83
CA GLY A 75 -1.18 -7.15 16.66
C GLY A 75 -1.02 -7.78 15.27
N SER A 76 -1.87 -7.45 14.32
CA SER A 76 -1.76 -7.93 12.94
C SER A 76 -0.55 -7.32 12.24
N ASP A 77 0.30 -8.16 11.66
CA ASP A 77 1.48 -7.71 10.90
C ASP A 77 1.21 -7.68 9.38
N ILE A 78 0.24 -8.45 8.91
CA ILE A 78 -0.23 -8.47 7.52
C ILE A 78 -1.73 -8.20 7.56
N PHE A 79 -2.19 -7.28 6.74
CA PHE A 79 -3.59 -6.84 6.77
C PHE A 79 -4.04 -6.27 5.44
N ARG A 80 -5.36 -6.11 5.30
CA ARG A 80 -5.99 -5.39 4.20
C ARG A 80 -6.61 -4.10 4.72
N ILE A 81 -6.71 -3.12 3.85
CA ILE A 81 -7.30 -1.80 4.16
C ILE A 81 -8.58 -1.65 3.35
N HIS A 82 -9.69 -1.32 4.02
CA HIS A 82 -10.99 -1.18 3.36
C HIS A 82 -10.99 -0.14 2.24
N GLU A 83 -10.23 0.95 2.40
CA GLU A 83 -10.12 2.02 1.41
C GLU A 83 -9.30 1.59 0.18
N PHE A 84 -8.47 0.55 0.30
CA PHE A 84 -7.62 0.01 -0.76
C PHE A 84 -7.72 -1.52 -0.83
N PRO A 85 -8.89 -2.07 -1.16
CA PRO A 85 -9.15 -3.51 -0.97
C PRO A 85 -8.36 -4.44 -1.88
N ALA A 86 -7.79 -3.93 -2.99
CA ALA A 86 -7.00 -4.73 -3.91
C ALA A 86 -5.57 -4.99 -3.45
N TRP A 87 -5.10 -4.29 -2.41
CA TRP A 87 -3.72 -4.35 -1.97
C TRP A 87 -3.58 -5.07 -0.64
N ILE A 88 -2.41 -5.70 -0.43
CA ILE A 88 -2.01 -6.32 0.83
C ILE A 88 -0.92 -5.46 1.44
N PHE A 89 -1.10 -5.13 2.70
CA PHE A 89 -0.17 -4.31 3.47
C PHE A 89 0.51 -5.13 4.56
N CYS A 90 1.71 -4.73 4.94
CA CYS A 90 2.41 -5.33 6.06
C CYS A 90 3.21 -4.28 6.82
N LYS A 91 3.56 -4.61 8.05
CA LYS A 91 4.49 -3.84 8.88
C LYS A 91 5.94 -4.16 8.52
N ASP A 92 6.86 -3.34 9.04
CA ASP A 92 8.31 -3.51 8.89
C ASP A 92 8.79 -4.91 9.32
N THR A 93 8.18 -5.49 10.34
CA THR A 93 8.53 -6.84 10.83
C THR A 93 8.46 -7.88 9.72
N ILE A 94 7.40 -7.84 8.91
CA ILE A 94 7.23 -8.78 7.78
C ILE A 94 8.18 -8.44 6.65
N LYS A 95 8.31 -7.17 6.30
CA LYS A 95 9.25 -6.71 5.28
C LYS A 95 10.68 -7.16 5.60
N ASN A 96 11.12 -6.93 6.83
CA ASN A 96 12.46 -7.28 7.28
C ASN A 96 12.66 -8.79 7.30
N PHE A 97 11.68 -9.55 7.80
CA PHE A 97 11.72 -11.00 7.78
C PHE A 97 11.89 -11.55 6.36
N MET A 98 11.07 -11.11 5.41
CA MET A 98 11.15 -11.57 4.02
C MET A 98 12.46 -11.17 3.36
N THR A 99 12.97 -9.99 3.64
CA THR A 99 14.25 -9.52 3.13
C THR A 99 15.40 -10.36 3.68
N ASP A 100 15.42 -10.65 4.97
CA ASP A 100 16.44 -11.45 5.64
C ASP A 100 16.44 -12.91 5.16
N GLN A 101 15.26 -13.47 4.90
CA GLN A 101 15.10 -14.82 4.36
C GLN A 101 15.29 -14.89 2.84
N LYS A 102 15.62 -13.78 2.20
CA LYS A 102 15.90 -13.70 0.75
C LYS A 102 14.75 -14.18 -0.13
N PHE A 103 13.52 -13.84 0.22
CA PHE A 103 12.37 -14.10 -0.66
C PHE A 103 12.57 -13.40 -2.00
N THR A 104 12.25 -14.12 -3.09
CA THR A 104 12.31 -13.60 -4.45
C THR A 104 10.91 -13.23 -4.95
N ASN A 105 10.83 -12.43 -6.00
CA ASN A 105 9.57 -12.00 -6.63
C ASN A 105 8.62 -11.26 -5.69
N VAL A 106 9.18 -10.59 -4.68
CA VAL A 106 8.46 -9.74 -3.74
C VAL A 106 9.15 -8.39 -3.72
N SER A 107 8.37 -7.32 -3.84
CA SER A 107 8.84 -5.95 -3.68
C SER A 107 7.94 -5.20 -2.71
N PHE A 108 8.49 -4.19 -2.05
CA PHE A 108 7.79 -3.40 -1.05
C PHE A 108 7.81 -1.93 -1.45
N LEU A 109 6.64 -1.29 -1.36
CA LEU A 109 6.49 0.14 -1.56
C LEU A 109 6.05 0.77 -0.25
N GLU A 110 6.69 1.86 0.12
CA GLU A 110 6.35 2.59 1.34
C GLU A 110 5.15 3.51 1.11
N TYR A 111 4.08 3.28 1.87
CA TYR A 111 2.85 4.07 1.76
C TYR A 111 2.50 4.86 3.02
N GLY A 112 3.11 4.54 4.15
CA GLY A 112 2.79 5.20 5.41
C GLY A 112 3.33 4.49 6.63
N GLU A 113 2.70 4.73 7.77
CA GLU A 113 3.15 4.26 9.07
C GLU A 113 1.99 3.83 9.96
N SER A 114 2.28 2.93 10.90
CA SER A 114 1.40 2.65 12.04
C SER A 114 1.85 3.44 13.27
N PHE A 115 0.93 3.74 14.16
CA PHE A 115 1.22 4.52 15.37
C PHE A 115 0.43 4.03 16.60
#